data_d4867fdfc7fd6ccc926334f913276ca2
#
_entry.id   d4867fdfc7fd6ccc926334f913276ca2
#
_cell.length_a   1.000
_cell.length_b   1.000
_cell.length_c   1.000
_cell.angle_alpha   90.00
_cell.angle_beta   90.00
_cell.angle_gamma   90.00
#
_symmetry.space_group_name_H-M   'P 1'
#
loop_
_entity.id
_entity.type
_entity.pdbx_description
1 polymer ?
#
loop_
_entity_poly.entity_id
_entity_poly.type
_entity_poly.pdbx_seq_one_letter_code
_entity_poly.pdbx_strand_id
1 'polypeptide(L)'
;MGIRGTLDEFDFRNLVAVNLAGIYDQVGNSWREPLNAPNGFYSYLIVDGNVLKVQDNVPKEHFIKLDYRHGIFKRHTEWTTKRGNIVLESERFVSMDDIHVGAEKYKITADFHADINFVTGIDGDVWDINGPHYDELIMDEDDCISIVGISHEKKYHV
;
A
#
# COMPACT_ATOMS: atom_id res chain seq x y z
N MET A 1 -3.54 -11.18 -8.28
CA MET A 1 -3.17 -10.23 -7.21
C MET A 1 -4.41 -9.42 -6.83
N GLY A 2 -4.62 -9.17 -5.56
CA GLY A 2 -5.66 -8.30 -5.04
C GLY A 2 -5.07 -7.30 -4.08
N ILE A 3 -5.49 -6.03 -4.14
CA ILE A 3 -4.98 -4.96 -3.28
C ILE A 3 -6.15 -4.34 -2.56
N ARG A 4 -6.10 -4.29 -1.23
CA ARG A 4 -7.13 -3.68 -0.40
C ARG A 4 -6.94 -2.18 -0.23
N GLY A 5 -5.69 -1.72 -0.15
CA GLY A 5 -5.36 -0.32 0.05
C GLY A 5 -3.88 -0.10 0.33
N THR A 6 -3.49 1.14 0.57
CA THR A 6 -2.17 1.50 1.03
C THR A 6 -2.24 2.13 2.41
N LEU A 7 -1.14 2.11 3.16
CA LEU A 7 -1.10 2.51 4.57
C LEU A 7 -1.58 3.95 4.80
N ASP A 8 -1.31 4.84 3.87
CA ASP A 8 -1.64 6.26 3.99
C ASP A 8 -3.10 6.61 3.64
N GLU A 9 -3.88 5.64 3.12
CA GLU A 9 -5.27 5.83 2.69
C GLU A 9 -6.31 5.54 3.75
N PHE A 10 -5.94 4.85 4.81
CA PHE A 10 -6.86 4.39 5.84
C PHE A 10 -6.50 4.96 7.20
N ASP A 11 -7.50 5.14 8.03
CA ASP A 11 -7.35 5.45 9.44
C ASP A 11 -7.00 4.21 10.30
N PHE A 12 -6.92 3.01 9.66
CA PHE A 12 -6.55 1.75 10.31
C PHE A 12 -5.41 1.07 9.57
N ARG A 13 -4.26 0.94 10.21
CA ARG A 13 -3.08 0.26 9.67
C ARG A 13 -3.36 -1.20 9.27
N ASN A 14 -4.14 -1.91 10.08
CA ASN A 14 -4.42 -3.34 9.90
C ASN A 14 -5.27 -3.68 8.67
N LEU A 15 -5.77 -2.67 7.94
CA LEU A 15 -6.61 -2.91 6.77
C LEU A 15 -5.83 -2.99 5.46
N VAL A 16 -4.56 -2.66 5.49
CA VAL A 16 -3.69 -2.77 4.30
C VAL A 16 -3.45 -4.24 3.99
N ALA A 17 -3.71 -4.65 2.76
CA ALA A 17 -3.51 -6.02 2.34
C ALA A 17 -3.20 -6.10 0.85
N VAL A 18 -2.20 -6.90 0.52
CA VAL A 18 -1.90 -7.35 -0.84
C VAL A 18 -1.99 -8.87 -0.83
N ASN A 19 -3.00 -9.43 -1.51
CA ASN A 19 -3.23 -10.85 -1.55
C ASN A 19 -2.84 -11.43 -2.91
N LEU A 20 -2.08 -12.52 -2.88
CA LEU A 20 -1.74 -13.31 -4.05
C LEU A 20 -2.61 -14.56 -4.07
N ALA A 21 -3.33 -14.78 -5.18
CA ALA A 21 -4.26 -15.89 -5.27
C ALA A 21 -3.54 -17.25 -5.11
N GLY A 22 -4.07 -18.09 -4.22
CA GLY A 22 -3.55 -19.43 -4.00
C GLY A 22 -2.43 -19.53 -2.95
N ILE A 23 -1.99 -18.41 -2.36
CA ILE A 23 -0.98 -18.41 -1.32
C ILE A 23 -1.64 -18.36 0.06
N TYR A 24 -1.42 -19.44 0.83
CA TYR A 24 -1.96 -19.62 2.18
C TYR A 24 -0.88 -20.16 3.10
N ASP A 25 -0.91 -19.73 4.34
CA ASP A 25 0.01 -20.22 5.36
C ASP A 25 -0.72 -20.48 6.68
N GLN A 26 -0.05 -21.14 7.62
CA GLN A 26 -0.58 -21.49 8.93
C GLN A 26 0.47 -21.23 10.01
N VAL A 27 0.10 -20.51 11.04
CA VAL A 27 0.93 -20.28 12.22
C VAL A 27 0.53 -21.22 13.32
N GLY A 28 1.43 -22.14 13.71
CA GLY A 28 1.21 -23.13 14.76
C GLY A 28 -0.03 -23.99 14.52
N ASN A 29 -0.96 -24.02 15.47
CA ASN A 29 -2.22 -24.76 15.40
C ASN A 29 -3.42 -23.89 14.96
N SER A 30 -3.19 -22.66 14.52
CA SER A 30 -4.24 -21.80 14.02
C SER A 30 -4.80 -22.30 12.69
N TRP A 31 -5.95 -21.77 12.27
CA TRP A 31 -6.48 -22.07 10.94
C TRP A 31 -5.59 -21.44 9.85
N ARG A 32 -5.60 -22.09 8.69
CA ARG A 32 -4.87 -21.60 7.51
C ARG A 32 -5.57 -20.37 6.93
N GLU A 33 -4.81 -19.31 6.67
CA GLU A 33 -5.34 -18.06 6.12
C GLU A 33 -4.59 -17.60 4.86
N PRO A 34 -5.21 -16.74 4.02
CA PRO A 34 -4.50 -16.09 2.93
C PRO A 34 -3.37 -15.24 3.48
N LEU A 35 -2.17 -15.46 2.97
CA LEU A 35 -0.98 -14.71 3.36
C LEU A 35 -1.02 -13.30 2.76
N ASN A 36 -0.74 -12.30 3.57
CA ASN A 36 -0.50 -10.93 3.11
C ASN A 36 0.91 -10.82 2.51
N ALA A 37 0.99 -10.44 1.25
CA ALA A 37 2.28 -10.18 0.61
C ALA A 37 2.84 -8.82 1.03
N PRO A 38 4.16 -8.60 0.94
CA PRO A 38 4.74 -7.27 1.07
C PRO A 38 4.03 -6.24 0.19
N ASN A 39 3.77 -5.05 0.73
CA ASN A 39 2.96 -4.04 0.07
C ASN A 39 3.80 -3.20 -0.90
N GLY A 40 3.82 -3.55 -2.18
CA GLY A 40 4.49 -2.81 -3.25
C GLY A 40 3.82 -1.48 -3.66
N PHE A 41 2.69 -1.12 -3.04
CA PHE A 41 1.98 0.16 -3.24
C PHE A 41 2.11 1.08 -2.03
N TYR A 42 3.11 0.85 -1.20
CA TYR A 42 3.38 1.70 -0.05
C TYR A 42 3.84 3.09 -0.49
N SER A 43 3.11 4.11 -0.05
CA SER A 43 3.47 5.50 -0.36
C SER A 43 2.93 6.47 0.68
N TYR A 44 3.56 7.62 0.78
CA TYR A 44 3.05 8.77 1.53
C TYR A 44 3.75 10.07 1.10
N LEU A 45 3.19 11.19 1.52
CA LEU A 45 3.73 12.53 1.26
C LEU A 45 4.39 13.11 2.51
N ILE A 46 5.51 13.79 2.30
CA ILE A 46 6.08 14.72 3.26
C ILE A 46 5.99 16.12 2.65
N VAL A 47 5.29 17.02 3.33
CA VAL A 47 5.11 18.40 2.87
C VAL A 47 5.70 19.35 3.90
N ASP A 48 6.67 20.17 3.49
CA ASP A 48 7.41 21.07 4.38
C ASP A 48 7.91 20.35 5.66
N GLY A 49 8.40 19.11 5.51
CA GLY A 49 8.91 18.28 6.60
C GLY A 49 7.83 17.55 7.43
N ASN A 50 6.54 17.71 7.11
CA ASN A 50 5.45 17.04 7.82
C ASN A 50 4.88 15.89 6.99
N VAL A 51 4.79 14.71 7.59
CA VAL A 51 4.19 13.54 6.95
C VAL A 51 2.68 13.74 6.88
N LEU A 52 2.09 13.54 5.70
CA LEU A 52 0.64 13.55 5.48
C LEU A 52 0.12 12.14 5.25
N LYS A 53 -0.66 11.63 6.20
CA LYS A 53 -1.40 10.37 6.12
C LYS A 53 -2.81 10.58 6.64
N VAL A 54 -3.78 9.87 6.10
CA VAL A 54 -5.19 9.99 6.55
C VAL A 54 -5.33 9.66 8.04
N GLN A 55 -4.56 8.70 8.53
CA GLN A 55 -4.57 8.29 9.93
C GLN A 55 -4.11 9.41 10.89
N ASP A 56 -3.07 10.15 10.51
CA ASP A 56 -2.42 11.13 11.40
C ASP A 56 -2.92 12.55 11.18
N ASN A 57 -3.47 12.82 10.00
CA ASN A 57 -3.91 14.15 9.57
C ASN A 57 -5.32 14.04 9.00
N VAL A 58 -6.31 14.50 9.74
CA VAL A 58 -7.71 14.51 9.27
C VAL A 58 -7.81 15.29 7.96
N PRO A 59 -8.16 14.64 6.84
CA PRO A 59 -8.31 15.33 5.58
C PRO A 59 -9.58 16.20 5.58
N LYS A 60 -9.56 17.27 4.79
CA LYS A 60 -10.73 18.08 4.51
C LYS A 60 -11.73 17.31 3.66
N GLU A 61 -11.23 16.55 2.70
CA GLU A 61 -11.99 15.63 1.87
C GLU A 61 -11.17 14.37 1.62
N HIS A 62 -11.84 13.21 1.74
CA HIS A 62 -11.24 11.94 1.42
C HIS A 62 -12.30 10.98 0.91
N PHE A 63 -12.07 10.42 -0.27
CA PHE A 63 -12.91 9.34 -0.78
C PHE A 63 -12.12 8.36 -1.63
N ILE A 64 -12.63 7.15 -1.66
CA ILE A 64 -12.12 6.04 -2.46
C ILE A 64 -13.24 5.53 -3.35
N LYS A 65 -12.93 5.27 -4.61
CA LYS A 65 -13.87 4.74 -5.60
C LYS A 65 -13.27 3.55 -6.33
N LEU A 66 -14.05 2.50 -6.50
CA LEU A 66 -13.72 1.40 -7.39
C LEU A 66 -14.59 1.48 -8.65
N ASP A 67 -13.94 1.69 -9.80
CA ASP A 67 -14.56 1.62 -11.11
C ASP A 67 -14.57 0.15 -11.56
N TYR A 68 -15.69 -0.54 -11.33
CA TYR A 68 -15.84 -1.96 -11.65
C TYR A 68 -15.76 -2.25 -13.15
N ARG A 69 -16.14 -1.29 -13.99
CA ARG A 69 -16.13 -1.49 -15.44
C ARG A 69 -14.71 -1.55 -16.00
N HIS A 70 -13.83 -0.75 -15.44
CA HIS A 70 -12.45 -0.63 -15.91
C HIS A 70 -11.43 -1.28 -14.97
N GLY A 71 -11.86 -1.77 -13.81
CA GLY A 71 -10.97 -2.37 -12.81
C GLY A 71 -10.00 -1.37 -12.18
N ILE A 72 -10.39 -0.09 -12.11
CA ILE A 72 -9.52 0.98 -11.60
C ILE A 72 -9.98 1.40 -10.21
N PHE A 73 -9.05 1.35 -9.27
CA PHE A 73 -9.24 1.92 -7.94
C PHE A 73 -8.73 3.36 -7.94
N LYS A 74 -9.58 4.29 -7.48
CA LYS A 74 -9.30 5.73 -7.47
C LYS A 74 -9.36 6.25 -6.05
N ARG A 75 -8.42 7.14 -5.73
CA ARG A 75 -8.37 7.88 -4.48
C ARG A 75 -8.35 9.37 -4.76
N HIS A 76 -9.03 10.12 -3.91
CA HIS A 76 -8.90 11.57 -3.78
C HIS A 76 -8.76 11.90 -2.29
N THR A 77 -7.77 12.72 -1.95
CA THR A 77 -7.55 13.20 -0.59
C THR A 77 -7.09 14.65 -0.62
N GLU A 78 -7.80 15.52 0.07
CA GLU A 78 -7.44 16.92 0.24
C GLU A 78 -7.13 17.21 1.72
N TRP A 79 -5.95 17.75 1.99
CA TRP A 79 -5.58 18.25 3.29
C TRP A 79 -5.47 19.77 3.28
N THR A 80 -5.95 20.41 4.35
CA THR A 80 -5.71 21.82 4.60
C THR A 80 -4.55 21.96 5.59
N THR A 81 -3.50 22.63 5.18
CA THR A 81 -2.34 22.98 6.00
C THR A 81 -2.43 24.46 6.43
N LYS A 82 -1.49 24.88 7.27
CA LYS A 82 -1.39 26.32 7.65
C LYS A 82 -1.05 27.23 6.46
N ARG A 83 -0.51 26.68 5.36
CA ARG A 83 -0.04 27.44 4.19
C ARG A 83 -0.99 27.37 3.01
N GLY A 84 -1.88 26.39 2.97
CA GLY A 84 -2.80 26.18 1.86
C GLY A 84 -3.23 24.71 1.78
N ASN A 85 -3.77 24.31 0.63
CA ASN A 85 -4.30 22.98 0.42
C ASN A 85 -3.34 22.11 -0.39
N ILE A 86 -3.30 20.84 -0.04
CA ILE A 86 -2.62 19.77 -0.78
C ILE A 86 -3.66 18.77 -1.21
N VAL A 87 -3.68 18.43 -2.50
CA VAL A 87 -4.55 17.42 -3.08
C VAL A 87 -3.71 16.27 -3.61
N LEU A 88 -4.01 15.07 -3.19
CA LEU A 88 -3.48 13.83 -3.71
C LEU A 88 -4.58 13.07 -4.43
N GLU A 89 -4.34 12.77 -5.70
CA GLU A 89 -5.17 11.88 -6.51
C GLU A 89 -4.33 10.67 -6.91
N SER A 90 -4.86 9.47 -6.75
CA SER A 90 -4.22 8.26 -7.30
C SER A 90 -5.20 7.38 -8.05
N GLU A 91 -4.66 6.66 -9.02
CA GLU A 91 -5.35 5.62 -9.78
C GLU A 91 -4.46 4.38 -9.81
N ARG A 92 -4.98 3.22 -9.41
CA ARG A 92 -4.24 1.96 -9.47
C ARG A 92 -5.08 0.83 -10.02
N PHE A 93 -4.40 -0.14 -10.60
CA PHE A 93 -4.99 -1.38 -11.09
C PHE A 93 -4.00 -2.54 -10.98
N VAL A 94 -4.54 -3.76 -11.04
CA VAL A 94 -3.79 -4.98 -11.25
C VAL A 94 -4.09 -5.48 -12.65
N SER A 95 -3.06 -5.88 -13.40
CA SER A 95 -3.22 -6.31 -14.77
C SER A 95 -3.95 -7.65 -14.85
N MET A 96 -4.85 -7.77 -15.83
CA MET A 96 -5.50 -9.03 -16.19
C MET A 96 -4.74 -9.78 -17.27
N ASP A 97 -3.91 -9.09 -18.04
CA ASP A 97 -3.07 -9.66 -19.10
C ASP A 97 -1.79 -10.26 -18.50
N ASP A 98 -1.06 -9.47 -17.70
CA ASP A 98 0.06 -9.97 -16.89
C ASP A 98 -0.32 -9.94 -15.41
N ILE A 99 -0.69 -11.09 -14.87
CA ILE A 99 -1.19 -11.23 -13.50
C ILE A 99 -0.17 -10.91 -12.40
N HIS A 100 1.11 -10.70 -12.77
CA HIS A 100 2.19 -10.34 -11.86
C HIS A 100 2.43 -8.82 -11.81
N VAL A 101 1.73 -8.04 -12.64
CA VAL A 101 1.92 -6.60 -12.74
C VAL A 101 0.77 -5.85 -12.09
N GLY A 102 1.10 -4.90 -11.24
CA GLY A 102 0.22 -3.84 -10.79
C GLY A 102 0.86 -2.48 -11.08
N ALA A 103 0.06 -1.46 -11.29
CA ALA A 103 0.53 -0.11 -11.52
C ALA A 103 -0.29 0.91 -10.76
N GLU A 104 0.39 1.98 -10.34
CA GLU A 104 -0.26 3.11 -9.69
C GLU A 104 0.28 4.43 -10.26
N LYS A 105 -0.64 5.38 -10.44
CA LYS A 105 -0.36 6.74 -10.89
C LYS A 105 -0.75 7.71 -9.80
N TYR A 106 0.14 8.64 -9.49
CA TYR A 106 -0.11 9.73 -8.55
C TYR A 106 -0.16 11.08 -9.25
N LYS A 107 -1.01 11.95 -8.73
CA LYS A 107 -1.04 13.37 -9.06
C LYS A 107 -1.15 14.16 -7.77
N ILE A 108 -0.19 15.05 -7.55
CA ILE A 108 -0.11 15.88 -6.36
C ILE A 108 -0.23 17.33 -6.78
N THR A 109 -1.10 18.08 -6.13
CA THR A 109 -1.35 19.50 -6.40
C THR A 109 -1.30 20.29 -5.09
N ALA A 110 -0.54 21.37 -5.08
CA ALA A 110 -0.52 22.35 -3.99
C ALA A 110 -0.99 23.71 -4.53
N ASP A 111 -1.76 24.48 -3.75
CA ASP A 111 -2.16 25.85 -4.08
C ASP A 111 -1.17 26.90 -3.56
N PHE A 112 -0.03 26.46 -3.07
CA PHE A 112 1.07 27.27 -2.57
C PHE A 112 2.43 26.67 -2.94
N HIS A 113 3.52 27.44 -2.76
CA HIS A 113 4.87 26.89 -2.88
C HIS A 113 5.16 25.95 -1.71
N ALA A 114 5.30 24.65 -1.99
CA ALA A 114 5.59 23.60 -1.03
C ALA A 114 6.85 22.84 -1.40
N ASP A 115 7.59 22.41 -0.40
CA ASP A 115 8.59 21.36 -0.54
C ASP A 115 7.90 20.02 -0.35
N ILE A 116 7.80 19.24 -1.43
CA ILE A 116 7.05 17.98 -1.46
C ILE A 116 7.99 16.83 -1.76
N ASN A 117 8.15 15.94 -0.79
CA ASN A 117 8.79 14.65 -0.98
C ASN A 117 7.71 13.56 -1.09
N PHE A 118 7.69 12.87 -2.20
CA PHE A 118 6.90 11.67 -2.39
C PHE A 118 7.74 10.46 -2.05
N VAL A 119 7.34 9.73 -1.01
CA VAL A 119 8.00 8.50 -0.57
C VAL A 119 7.21 7.31 -1.09
N THR A 120 7.89 6.37 -1.72
CA THR A 120 7.33 5.11 -2.20
C THR A 120 8.33 3.97 -1.98
N GLY A 121 7.81 2.76 -1.86
CA GLY A 121 8.65 1.59 -1.62
C GLY A 121 7.82 0.32 -1.47
N ILE A 122 8.44 -0.72 -0.94
CA ILE A 122 7.77 -1.97 -0.58
C ILE A 122 7.78 -2.08 0.96
N ASP A 123 6.59 -2.17 1.56
CA ASP A 123 6.44 -2.35 3.00
C ASP A 123 6.32 -3.84 3.32
N GLY A 124 7.31 -4.38 4.02
CA GLY A 124 7.33 -5.77 4.50
C GLY A 124 6.67 -5.95 5.87
N ASP A 125 6.37 -4.87 6.61
CA ASP A 125 5.67 -4.93 7.90
C ASP A 125 4.16 -5.10 7.68
N VAL A 126 3.79 -6.24 7.14
CA VAL A 126 2.41 -6.59 6.83
C VAL A 126 1.73 -7.28 8.01
N TRP A 127 0.40 -7.13 8.08
CA TRP A 127 -0.42 -7.66 9.16
C TRP A 127 -1.22 -8.88 8.70
N ASP A 128 -1.29 -9.88 9.57
CA ASP A 128 -2.08 -11.09 9.40
C ASP A 128 -2.92 -11.38 10.68
N ILE A 129 -4.03 -12.10 10.55
CA ILE A 129 -4.95 -12.36 11.65
C ILE A 129 -4.31 -13.22 12.73
N ASN A 130 -3.60 -14.28 12.31
CA ASN A 130 -3.01 -15.27 13.21
C ASN A 130 -1.54 -14.96 13.57
N GLY A 131 -1.04 -13.79 13.20
CA GLY A 131 0.33 -13.34 13.45
C GLY A 131 1.21 -13.39 12.19
N PRO A 132 2.50 -13.07 12.34
CA PRO A 132 3.37 -12.96 11.17
C PRO A 132 3.54 -14.33 10.49
N HIS A 133 3.43 -14.34 9.18
CA HIS A 133 3.59 -15.54 8.35
C HIS A 133 4.98 -15.65 7.71
N TYR A 134 5.81 -14.64 7.87
CA TYR A 134 7.17 -14.67 7.33
C TYR A 134 8.19 -15.00 8.40
N ASP A 135 9.00 -16.04 8.16
CA ASP A 135 10.19 -16.33 8.93
C ASP A 135 11.33 -15.38 8.60
N GLU A 136 11.39 -14.97 7.34
CA GLU A 136 12.46 -14.11 6.82
C GLU A 136 11.93 -13.19 5.72
N LEU A 137 12.45 -11.95 5.70
CA LEU A 137 12.28 -10.98 4.62
C LEU A 137 13.65 -10.56 4.13
N ILE A 138 13.96 -10.85 2.88
CA ILE A 138 15.22 -10.50 2.22
C ILE A 138 14.98 -9.30 1.31
N MET A 139 15.71 -8.23 1.53
CA MET A 139 15.62 -6.99 0.74
C MET A 139 16.85 -6.82 -0.14
N ASP A 140 16.62 -6.35 -1.35
CA ASP A 140 17.65 -6.00 -2.33
C ASP A 140 17.28 -4.65 -2.97
N GLU A 141 18.27 -3.76 -3.11
CA GLU A 141 18.09 -2.39 -3.60
C GLU A 141 19.09 -2.04 -4.74
N ASP A 142 19.64 -3.02 -5.43
CA ASP A 142 20.61 -2.76 -6.50
C ASP A 142 19.98 -1.98 -7.68
N ASP A 143 19.45 -2.68 -8.67
CA ASP A 143 18.83 -2.05 -9.86
C ASP A 143 17.35 -1.73 -9.66
N CYS A 144 16.68 -2.45 -8.75
CA CYS A 144 15.30 -2.24 -8.35
C CYS A 144 15.10 -2.62 -6.88
N ILE A 145 14.09 -2.03 -6.25
CA ILE A 145 13.70 -2.44 -4.90
C ILE A 145 12.97 -3.77 -5.01
N SER A 146 13.45 -4.78 -4.29
CA SER A 146 12.77 -6.07 -4.19
C SER A 146 12.72 -6.57 -2.75
N ILE A 147 11.66 -7.32 -2.42
CA ILE A 147 11.52 -8.05 -1.17
C ILE A 147 11.13 -9.49 -1.50
N VAL A 148 11.84 -10.44 -0.91
CA VAL A 148 11.48 -11.85 -0.93
C VAL A 148 11.08 -12.29 0.47
N GLY A 149 9.84 -12.70 0.65
CA GLY A 149 9.33 -13.26 1.89
C GLY A 149 9.35 -14.79 1.89
N ILE A 150 9.88 -15.39 2.95
CA ILE A 150 9.86 -16.84 3.16
C ILE A 150 8.82 -17.16 4.21
N SER A 151 7.76 -17.88 3.82
CA SER A 151 6.66 -18.22 4.72
C SER A 151 7.06 -19.30 5.75
N HIS A 152 6.35 -19.33 6.87
CA HIS A 152 6.54 -20.27 7.97
C HIS A 152 6.57 -21.74 7.53
N GLU A 153 5.64 -22.13 6.65
CA GLU A 153 5.63 -23.50 6.11
C GLU A 153 6.71 -23.71 5.05
N LYS A 154 7.51 -22.67 4.70
CA LYS A 154 8.59 -22.70 3.69
C LYS A 154 8.16 -23.23 2.33
N LYS A 155 6.87 -23.06 2.04
CA LYS A 155 6.28 -23.51 0.77
C LYS A 155 6.29 -22.46 -0.31
N TYR A 156 6.37 -21.18 0.10
CA TYR A 156 6.24 -20.05 -0.81
C TYR A 156 7.36 -19.05 -0.59
N HIS A 157 7.87 -18.56 -1.71
CA HIS A 157 8.69 -17.36 -1.80
C HIS A 157 7.82 -16.29 -2.45
N VAL A 158 7.59 -15.19 -1.78
CA VAL A 158 6.70 -14.11 -2.21
C VAL A 158 7.49 -12.83 -2.39
#